data_bec456d5ae88ca3d37e20b4b69402af6
#
_entry.id   bec456d5ae88ca3d37e20b4b69402af6
#
_cell.length_a   1.000
_cell.length_b   1.000
_cell.length_c   1.000
_cell.angle_alpha   90.00
_cell.angle_beta   90.00
_cell.angle_gamma   90.00
#
_symmetry.space_group_name_H-M   'P 1'
#
loop_
_entity.id
_entity.type
_entity.pdbx_description
1 polymer ?
#
loop_
_entity_poly.entity_id
_entity_poly.type
_entity_poly.pdbx_seq_one_letter_code
_entity_poly.pdbx_strand_id
1 'polypeptide(L)'
;MMQESSDVLILGGGIVGMATLIAIDKYDIEATLLSDAKTIHKKEADPRFYAITPGVKIWLEKNGVWTFLPNKEVSSVRSIFVYSDKEHSSLEFNADDVGMNELAFIVNHEDLEKAFIQRISEISYEEIRTNKIKSLSAGVENINLSFADDNIRQFKLAIGADGYNSWVRNQSSIHFKSKDFDQTAIVFNIKTSKAHQDCAYQKFMYHGILALLPLHTHEFSIVLSLDNEMLEEYKNLTDAKFIQILEKETGEIFGEIELMTNRQYFPLNMKINESLISDRVLLVGDAAHQVHPLAGQGLNLGLRDVIELDELLSSNKKYHHDVGLKFFLKKYNRNRKTDILSLSYLTDKLSSLFTSKNNIVDFVINFGLNKINQNQLIKKILIKKAIL
;
A
#
# COMPACT_ATOMS: atom_id res chain seq x y z
N MET A 1 32.69 3.75 -23.48
CA MET A 1 31.83 4.64 -24.28
C MET A 1 30.68 5.05 -23.34
N MET A 2 30.47 6.36 -23.14
CA MET A 2 29.25 6.84 -22.44
C MET A 2 28.09 6.54 -23.36
N GLN A 3 27.17 5.72 -22.89
CA GLN A 3 25.92 5.43 -23.59
C GLN A 3 24.95 6.58 -23.30
N GLU A 4 24.19 7.06 -24.28
CA GLU A 4 23.17 8.11 -24.09
C GLU A 4 22.27 7.72 -22.93
N SER A 5 22.10 8.64 -21.98
CA SER A 5 21.36 8.40 -20.73
C SER A 5 19.97 8.98 -20.87
N SER A 6 18.95 8.21 -20.52
CA SER A 6 17.62 8.76 -20.30
C SER A 6 17.61 9.71 -19.09
N ASP A 7 16.60 10.57 -19.00
CA ASP A 7 16.54 11.59 -17.94
C ASP A 7 16.34 10.97 -16.54
N VAL A 8 15.52 9.91 -16.46
CA VAL A 8 15.10 9.29 -15.19
C VAL A 8 15.38 7.80 -15.16
N LEU A 9 16.01 7.36 -14.10
CA LEU A 9 16.15 5.95 -13.74
C LEU A 9 15.11 5.57 -12.69
N ILE A 10 14.30 4.58 -12.96
CA ILE A 10 13.35 3.98 -11.99
C ILE A 10 13.90 2.61 -11.60
N LEU A 11 14.20 2.40 -10.33
CA LEU A 11 14.64 1.12 -9.80
C LEU A 11 13.48 0.42 -9.09
N GLY A 12 13.04 -0.69 -9.66
CA GLY A 12 11.94 -1.54 -9.16
C GLY A 12 10.79 -1.64 -10.14
N GLY A 13 10.55 -2.87 -10.66
CA GLY A 13 9.50 -3.18 -11.64
C GLY A 13 8.15 -3.58 -11.03
N GLY A 14 7.92 -3.30 -9.74
CA GLY A 14 6.61 -3.54 -9.08
C GLY A 14 5.55 -2.49 -9.45
N ILE A 15 4.35 -2.62 -8.90
CA ILE A 15 3.19 -1.75 -9.16
C ILE A 15 3.55 -0.26 -9.05
N VAL A 16 4.25 0.15 -7.97
CA VAL A 16 4.59 1.57 -7.75
C VAL A 16 5.65 2.06 -8.75
N GLY A 17 6.61 1.20 -9.14
CA GLY A 17 7.59 1.53 -10.18
C GLY A 17 6.96 1.68 -11.57
N MET A 18 6.06 0.78 -11.94
CA MET A 18 5.28 0.87 -13.18
C MET A 18 4.36 2.10 -13.18
N ALA A 19 3.72 2.42 -12.05
CA ALA A 19 2.92 3.63 -11.88
C ALA A 19 3.79 4.89 -12.06
N THR A 20 5.01 4.89 -11.53
CA THR A 20 5.96 6.00 -11.69
C THR A 20 6.34 6.19 -13.16
N LEU A 21 6.60 5.11 -13.88
CA LEU A 21 6.87 5.15 -15.32
C LEU A 21 5.71 5.78 -16.10
N ILE A 22 4.47 5.34 -15.84
CA ILE A 22 3.26 5.89 -16.47
C ILE A 22 3.07 7.38 -16.15
N ALA A 23 3.38 7.80 -14.91
CA ALA A 23 3.29 9.20 -14.52
C ALA A 23 4.26 10.10 -15.29
N ILE A 24 5.47 9.61 -15.57
CA ILE A 24 6.56 10.36 -16.23
C ILE A 24 6.36 10.42 -17.76
N ASP A 25 5.89 9.34 -18.37
CA ASP A 25 5.69 9.21 -19.82
C ASP A 25 4.92 10.39 -20.45
N LYS A 26 3.99 10.98 -19.71
CA LYS A 26 3.15 12.12 -20.17
C LYS A 26 3.89 13.43 -20.42
N TYR A 27 5.15 13.53 -20.02
CA TYR A 27 5.89 14.81 -19.93
C TYR A 27 7.11 14.89 -20.83
N ASP A 28 7.23 14.00 -21.82
CA ASP A 28 8.38 13.88 -22.71
C ASP A 28 9.72 13.76 -21.95
N ILE A 29 9.69 13.05 -20.81
CA ILE A 29 10.85 12.75 -19.99
C ILE A 29 11.24 11.29 -20.26
N GLU A 30 12.44 11.09 -20.78
CA GLU A 30 12.94 9.77 -21.09
C GLU A 30 13.20 8.97 -19.79
N ALA A 31 12.62 7.77 -19.68
CA ALA A 31 12.74 6.93 -18.51
C ALA A 31 13.35 5.56 -18.83
N THR A 32 14.24 5.11 -17.95
CA THR A 32 14.75 3.74 -17.91
C THR A 32 14.17 3.04 -16.68
N LEU A 33 13.48 1.91 -16.89
CA LEU A 33 13.02 1.03 -15.82
C LEU A 33 14.06 -0.07 -15.59
N LEU A 34 14.62 -0.13 -14.39
CA LEU A 34 15.51 -1.21 -13.98
C LEU A 34 14.77 -2.17 -13.05
N SER A 35 14.68 -3.43 -13.45
CA SER A 35 14.05 -4.50 -12.68
C SER A 35 15.00 -5.68 -12.44
N ASP A 36 14.67 -6.53 -11.46
CA ASP A 36 15.44 -7.74 -11.21
C ASP A 36 15.34 -8.70 -12.41
N ALA A 37 16.45 -9.37 -12.75
CA ALA A 37 16.51 -10.38 -13.81
C ALA A 37 15.65 -11.62 -13.50
N LYS A 38 15.28 -11.83 -12.25
CA LYS A 38 14.42 -12.95 -11.84
C LYS A 38 12.96 -12.62 -12.06
N THR A 39 12.40 -13.04 -13.17
CA THR A 39 10.94 -13.19 -13.30
C THR A 39 10.50 -14.28 -12.33
N ILE A 40 9.95 -13.90 -11.20
CA ILE A 40 9.41 -14.86 -10.23
C ILE A 40 8.06 -15.32 -10.79
N HIS A 41 8.07 -16.42 -11.53
CA HIS A 41 6.86 -17.20 -11.72
C HIS A 41 6.51 -17.81 -10.36
N LYS A 42 5.64 -17.15 -9.58
CA LYS A 42 5.07 -17.76 -8.39
C LYS A 42 4.27 -18.99 -8.84
N LYS A 43 4.58 -20.14 -8.26
CA LYS A 43 3.87 -21.40 -8.53
C LYS A 43 2.48 -21.48 -7.90
N GLU A 44 2.18 -20.61 -6.93
CA GLU A 44 0.90 -20.54 -6.20
C GLU A 44 0.26 -19.18 -6.41
N ALA A 45 -1.07 -19.15 -6.49
CA ALA A 45 -1.86 -17.91 -6.59
C ALA A 45 -1.58 -17.02 -5.37
N ASP A 46 -1.39 -15.73 -5.61
CA ASP A 46 -1.20 -14.75 -4.54
C ASP A 46 -2.55 -14.43 -3.89
N PRO A 47 -2.78 -14.73 -2.59
CA PRO A 47 -4.07 -14.49 -1.95
C PRO A 47 -4.31 -13.01 -1.61
N ARG A 48 -3.37 -12.11 -1.90
CA ARG A 48 -3.45 -10.71 -1.52
C ARG A 48 -4.46 -9.95 -2.38
N PHE A 49 -5.25 -9.14 -1.69
CA PHE A 49 -6.12 -8.14 -2.29
C PHE A 49 -5.80 -6.75 -1.72
N TYR A 50 -6.08 -5.73 -2.50
CA TYR A 50 -5.90 -4.35 -2.10
C TYR A 50 -7.24 -3.61 -2.07
N ALA A 51 -7.46 -2.83 -1.02
CA ALA A 51 -8.57 -1.90 -0.96
C ALA A 51 -8.14 -0.57 -1.60
N ILE A 52 -8.38 -0.40 -2.89
CA ILE A 52 -8.04 0.82 -3.64
C ILE A 52 -9.00 1.94 -3.25
N THR A 53 -8.46 3.08 -2.83
CA THR A 53 -9.28 4.25 -2.48
C THR A 53 -9.83 4.94 -3.73
N PRO A 54 -10.99 5.65 -3.63
CA PRO A 54 -11.56 6.38 -4.75
C PRO A 54 -10.59 7.38 -5.41
N GLY A 55 -9.78 8.08 -4.61
CA GLY A 55 -8.78 9.01 -5.15
C GLY A 55 -7.71 8.31 -6.01
N VAL A 56 -7.23 7.16 -5.56
CA VAL A 56 -6.29 6.34 -6.34
C VAL A 56 -6.96 5.75 -7.58
N LYS A 57 -8.20 5.27 -7.48
CA LYS A 57 -8.96 4.77 -8.64
C LYS A 57 -9.07 5.81 -9.74
N ILE A 58 -9.44 7.05 -9.39
CA ILE A 58 -9.54 8.16 -10.36
C ILE A 58 -8.21 8.34 -11.11
N TRP A 59 -7.08 8.27 -10.42
CA TRP A 59 -5.78 8.36 -11.07
C TRP A 59 -5.52 7.17 -11.99
N LEU A 60 -5.84 5.94 -11.56
CA LEU A 60 -5.70 4.72 -12.38
C LEU A 60 -6.56 4.78 -13.65
N GLU A 61 -7.80 5.28 -13.54
CA GLU A 61 -8.70 5.49 -14.69
C GLU A 61 -8.13 6.52 -15.66
N LYS A 62 -7.73 7.69 -15.15
CA LYS A 62 -7.15 8.77 -15.96
C LYS A 62 -5.90 8.35 -16.72
N ASN A 63 -5.14 7.40 -16.17
CA ASN A 63 -3.89 6.90 -16.75
C ASN A 63 -4.06 5.58 -17.53
N GLY A 64 -5.30 5.11 -17.73
CA GLY A 64 -5.62 3.96 -18.57
C GLY A 64 -5.32 2.59 -17.94
N VAL A 65 -4.93 2.54 -16.65
CA VAL A 65 -4.66 1.26 -15.98
C VAL A 65 -5.95 0.53 -15.62
N TRP A 66 -6.96 1.27 -15.12
CA TRP A 66 -8.19 0.69 -14.61
C TRP A 66 -8.98 -0.07 -15.69
N THR A 67 -8.88 0.33 -16.94
CA THR A 67 -9.57 -0.31 -18.09
C THR A 67 -9.11 -1.73 -18.39
N PHE A 68 -7.91 -2.09 -17.92
CA PHE A 68 -7.35 -3.44 -18.06
C PHE A 68 -7.74 -4.38 -16.91
N LEU A 69 -8.37 -3.87 -15.86
CA LEU A 69 -8.88 -4.72 -14.79
C LEU A 69 -10.16 -5.45 -15.25
N PRO A 70 -10.29 -6.75 -14.95
CA PRO A 70 -11.53 -7.47 -15.22
C PRO A 70 -12.67 -6.92 -14.36
N ASN A 71 -13.69 -6.31 -14.96
CA ASN A 71 -14.80 -5.68 -14.24
C ASN A 71 -15.50 -6.61 -13.22
N LYS A 72 -15.50 -7.91 -13.48
CA LYS A 72 -16.14 -8.90 -12.60
C LYS A 72 -15.30 -9.25 -11.37
N GLU A 73 -14.03 -8.93 -11.39
CA GLU A 73 -13.06 -9.25 -10.33
C GLU A 73 -12.84 -8.07 -9.35
N VAL A 74 -13.46 -6.93 -9.61
CA VAL A 74 -13.40 -5.75 -8.73
C VAL A 74 -14.65 -5.68 -7.88
N SER A 75 -14.48 -5.76 -6.57
CA SER A 75 -15.59 -5.66 -5.60
C SER A 75 -15.65 -4.28 -4.98
N SER A 76 -16.85 -3.71 -4.87
CA SER A 76 -17.08 -2.43 -4.23
C SER A 76 -17.24 -2.57 -2.72
N VAL A 77 -16.79 -1.57 -1.97
CA VAL A 77 -17.05 -1.43 -0.53
C VAL A 77 -17.93 -0.21 -0.32
N ARG A 78 -19.16 -0.42 0.14
CA ARG A 78 -20.12 0.65 0.44
C ARG A 78 -20.14 1.01 1.92
N SER A 79 -19.91 0.02 2.78
CA SER A 79 -19.87 0.22 4.23
C SER A 79 -18.64 -0.43 4.85
N ILE A 80 -18.13 0.16 5.92
CA ILE A 80 -17.05 -0.38 6.74
C ILE A 80 -17.53 -0.43 8.18
N PHE A 81 -17.57 -1.63 8.77
CA PHE A 81 -17.88 -1.83 10.17
C PHE A 81 -16.61 -2.05 10.97
N VAL A 82 -16.41 -1.19 11.97
CA VAL A 82 -15.28 -1.30 12.91
C VAL A 82 -15.83 -1.60 14.30
N TYR A 83 -15.36 -2.68 14.91
CA TYR A 83 -15.78 -3.10 16.24
C TYR A 83 -14.61 -3.70 17.05
N SER A 84 -14.82 -3.92 18.33
CA SER A 84 -13.80 -4.41 19.26
C SER A 84 -14.39 -5.51 20.15
N ASP A 85 -13.53 -6.43 20.62
CA ASP A 85 -13.91 -7.45 21.62
C ASP A 85 -14.36 -6.84 22.96
N LYS A 86 -13.99 -5.59 23.20
CA LYS A 86 -14.08 -4.98 24.52
C LYS A 86 -15.42 -4.42 24.89
N GLU A 87 -16.36 -4.27 23.95
CA GLU A 87 -17.77 -3.95 24.21
C GLU A 87 -18.62 -3.78 22.94
N HIS A 88 -19.93 -3.58 23.11
CA HIS A 88 -20.97 -3.50 22.06
C HIS A 88 -20.95 -2.20 21.23
N SER A 89 -19.86 -1.42 21.24
CA SER A 89 -19.77 -0.21 20.43
C SER A 89 -19.11 -0.52 19.09
N SER A 90 -19.88 -0.33 18.03
CA SER A 90 -19.39 -0.40 16.65
C SER A 90 -19.39 0.98 16.02
N LEU A 91 -18.47 1.22 15.11
CA LEU A 91 -18.45 2.41 14.27
C LEU A 91 -18.73 1.97 12.83
N GLU A 92 -19.76 2.52 12.25
CA GLU A 92 -20.11 2.29 10.86
C GLU A 92 -19.74 3.52 10.02
N PHE A 93 -19.02 3.30 8.94
CA PHE A 93 -18.78 4.27 7.89
C PHE A 93 -19.58 3.85 6.66
N ASN A 94 -20.39 4.75 6.11
CA ASN A 94 -21.17 4.50 4.92
C ASN A 94 -20.80 5.51 3.82
N ALA A 95 -20.79 5.07 2.57
CA ALA A 95 -20.50 5.92 1.41
C ALA A 95 -21.49 7.09 1.31
N ASP A 96 -22.75 6.87 1.65
CA ASP A 96 -23.79 7.90 1.64
C ASP A 96 -23.50 9.03 2.65
N ASP A 97 -22.78 8.77 3.75
CA ASP A 97 -22.39 9.79 4.73
C ASP A 97 -21.55 10.92 4.10
N VAL A 98 -20.84 10.63 3.02
CA VAL A 98 -19.98 11.59 2.31
C VAL A 98 -20.45 11.92 0.90
N GLY A 99 -21.61 11.39 0.49
CA GLY A 99 -22.20 11.59 -0.84
C GLY A 99 -21.43 10.87 -1.95
N MET A 100 -20.88 9.71 -1.64
CA MET A 100 -20.17 8.83 -2.60
C MET A 100 -20.95 7.52 -2.78
N ASN A 101 -20.64 6.80 -3.86
CA ASN A 101 -21.22 5.48 -4.10
C ASN A 101 -20.44 4.39 -3.37
N GLU A 102 -19.11 4.52 -3.30
CA GLU A 102 -18.22 3.54 -2.71
C GLU A 102 -17.12 4.20 -1.85
N LEU A 103 -16.66 3.48 -0.82
CA LEU A 103 -15.55 3.87 0.04
C LEU A 103 -14.21 3.29 -0.42
N ALA A 104 -14.24 2.12 -1.07
CA ALA A 104 -13.06 1.45 -1.63
C ALA A 104 -13.46 0.44 -2.71
N PHE A 105 -12.45 -0.05 -3.43
CA PHE A 105 -12.56 -1.08 -4.45
C PHE A 105 -11.54 -2.17 -4.13
N ILE A 106 -12.00 -3.41 -3.96
CA ILE A 106 -11.13 -4.54 -3.66
C ILE A 106 -10.66 -5.16 -4.97
N VAL A 107 -9.34 -5.20 -5.16
CA VAL A 107 -8.70 -5.65 -6.39
C VAL A 107 -7.65 -6.69 -6.05
N ASN A 108 -7.62 -7.80 -6.79
CA ASN A 108 -6.60 -8.82 -6.66
C ASN A 108 -5.21 -8.27 -7.05
N HIS A 109 -4.16 -8.68 -6.32
CA HIS A 109 -2.79 -8.25 -6.58
C HIS A 109 -2.32 -8.58 -8.00
N GLU A 110 -2.54 -9.83 -8.45
CA GLU A 110 -2.06 -10.29 -9.76
C GLU A 110 -2.79 -9.58 -10.92
N ASP A 111 -4.09 -9.32 -10.77
CA ASP A 111 -4.85 -8.63 -11.81
C ASP A 111 -4.47 -7.16 -11.92
N LEU A 112 -4.19 -6.51 -10.78
CA LEU A 112 -3.67 -5.15 -10.76
C LEU A 112 -2.26 -5.09 -11.39
N GLU A 113 -1.38 -6.03 -11.06
CA GLU A 113 -0.05 -6.12 -11.66
C GLU A 113 -0.12 -6.34 -13.18
N LYS A 114 -0.98 -7.28 -13.65
CA LYS A 114 -1.22 -7.51 -15.09
C LYS A 114 -1.74 -6.26 -15.78
N ALA A 115 -2.67 -5.51 -15.16
CA ALA A 115 -3.20 -4.26 -15.71
C ALA A 115 -2.09 -3.21 -15.88
N PHE A 116 -1.18 -3.08 -14.91
CA PHE A 116 -0.02 -2.21 -15.04
C PHE A 116 0.94 -2.67 -16.14
N ILE A 117 1.27 -3.96 -16.21
CA ILE A 117 2.11 -4.53 -17.27
C ILE A 117 1.51 -4.24 -18.65
N GLN A 118 0.22 -4.44 -18.81
CA GLN A 118 -0.46 -4.16 -20.07
C GLN A 118 -0.40 -2.68 -20.43
N ARG A 119 -0.61 -1.78 -19.45
CA ARG A 119 -0.54 -0.34 -19.70
C ARG A 119 0.87 0.13 -20.04
N ILE A 120 1.91 -0.36 -19.36
CA ILE A 120 3.29 0.03 -19.72
C ILE A 120 3.75 -0.53 -21.06
N SER A 121 3.15 -1.61 -21.57
CA SER A 121 3.45 -2.11 -22.92
C SER A 121 2.98 -1.18 -24.06
N GLU A 122 2.14 -0.18 -23.74
CA GLU A 122 1.66 0.83 -24.70
C GLU A 122 2.51 2.10 -24.74
N ILE A 123 3.51 2.23 -23.85
CA ILE A 123 4.38 3.40 -23.75
C ILE A 123 5.83 3.06 -24.14
N SER A 124 6.58 4.07 -24.54
CA SER A 124 8.00 3.89 -24.93
C SER A 124 8.90 4.16 -23.73
N TYR A 125 9.73 3.19 -23.36
CA TYR A 125 10.73 3.32 -22.32
C TYR A 125 11.88 2.33 -22.56
N GLU A 126 13.01 2.58 -21.92
CA GLU A 126 14.10 1.62 -21.89
C GLU A 126 13.91 0.66 -20.69
N GLU A 127 14.03 -0.65 -20.93
CA GLU A 127 14.02 -1.63 -19.85
C GLU A 127 15.39 -2.28 -19.67
N ILE A 128 15.90 -2.28 -18.42
CA ILE A 128 17.11 -3.00 -18.03
C ILE A 128 16.72 -4.08 -17.00
N ARG A 129 16.93 -5.33 -17.36
CA ARG A 129 16.71 -6.48 -16.46
C ARG A 129 18.05 -6.99 -15.96
N THR A 130 18.44 -6.60 -14.74
CA THR A 130 19.71 -7.02 -14.16
C THR A 130 19.69 -6.95 -12.64
N ASN A 131 20.47 -7.82 -12.00
CA ASN A 131 20.83 -7.74 -10.58
C ASN A 131 22.31 -7.37 -10.37
N LYS A 132 23.01 -7.00 -11.44
CA LYS A 132 24.45 -6.71 -11.44
C LYS A 132 24.75 -5.21 -11.30
N ILE A 133 24.01 -4.51 -10.44
CA ILE A 133 24.29 -3.12 -10.09
C ILE A 133 25.32 -3.07 -8.95
N LYS A 134 26.25 -2.11 -9.00
CA LYS A 134 27.38 -1.98 -8.07
C LYS A 134 27.20 -0.79 -7.12
N SER A 135 26.95 0.39 -7.66
CA SER A 135 26.79 1.61 -6.86
C SER A 135 25.94 2.67 -7.56
N LEU A 136 25.37 3.54 -6.73
CA LEU A 136 24.66 4.72 -7.16
C LEU A 136 25.33 5.93 -6.52
N SER A 137 25.80 6.91 -7.31
CA SER A 137 26.53 8.06 -6.79
C SER A 137 26.04 9.37 -7.41
N ALA A 138 25.63 10.31 -6.57
CA ALA A 138 25.16 11.62 -7.01
C ALA A 138 26.36 12.55 -7.36
N GLY A 139 26.28 13.15 -8.53
CA GLY A 139 27.11 14.29 -8.94
C GLY A 139 26.32 15.60 -8.85
N VAL A 140 26.89 16.68 -9.37
CA VAL A 140 26.22 17.99 -9.36
C VAL A 140 25.01 18.04 -10.31
N GLU A 141 25.20 17.56 -11.54
CA GLU A 141 24.16 17.63 -12.59
C GLU A 141 23.48 16.28 -12.87
N ASN A 142 24.16 15.17 -12.56
CA ASN A 142 23.70 13.82 -12.86
C ASN A 142 23.91 12.89 -11.67
N ILE A 143 23.19 11.77 -11.70
CA ILE A 143 23.43 10.62 -10.84
C ILE A 143 23.99 9.47 -11.69
N ASN A 144 25.03 8.80 -11.21
CA ASN A 144 25.72 7.73 -11.91
C ASN A 144 25.32 6.39 -11.35
N LEU A 145 24.83 5.48 -12.20
CA LEU A 145 24.64 4.08 -11.91
C LEU A 145 25.82 3.28 -12.48
N SER A 146 26.56 2.58 -11.62
CA SER A 146 27.65 1.70 -12.01
C SER A 146 27.19 0.24 -11.96
N PHE A 147 27.55 -0.52 -12.97
CA PHE A 147 27.29 -1.94 -13.07
C PHE A 147 28.51 -2.79 -12.66
N ALA A 148 28.32 -4.09 -12.46
CA ALA A 148 29.39 -5.00 -12.04
C ALA A 148 30.50 -5.19 -13.11
N ASP A 149 30.24 -4.89 -14.35
CA ASP A 149 31.17 -4.85 -15.48
C ASP A 149 31.88 -3.51 -15.66
N ASP A 150 31.80 -2.62 -14.65
CA ASP A 150 32.33 -1.28 -14.60
C ASP A 150 31.76 -0.30 -15.65
N ASN A 151 30.69 -0.69 -16.36
CA ASN A 151 29.93 0.27 -17.17
C ASN A 151 29.24 1.28 -16.27
N ILE A 152 29.14 2.53 -16.73
CA ILE A 152 28.48 3.63 -16.00
C ILE A 152 27.43 4.26 -16.91
N ARG A 153 26.24 4.46 -16.37
CA ARG A 153 25.16 5.23 -17.00
C ARG A 153 24.82 6.45 -16.14
N GLN A 154 24.47 7.53 -16.79
CA GLN A 154 24.14 8.80 -16.14
C GLN A 154 22.66 9.14 -16.33
N PHE A 155 22.04 9.69 -15.28
CA PHE A 155 20.65 10.12 -15.27
C PHE A 155 20.54 11.46 -14.53
N LYS A 156 19.49 12.23 -14.78
CA LYS A 156 19.21 13.45 -14.01
C LYS A 156 18.62 13.14 -12.64
N LEU A 157 17.85 12.05 -12.54
CA LEU A 157 17.16 11.61 -11.33
C LEU A 157 17.15 10.09 -11.23
N ALA A 158 17.35 9.54 -10.05
CA ALA A 158 17.03 8.15 -9.72
C ALA A 158 15.84 8.08 -8.79
N ILE A 159 14.85 7.26 -9.12
CA ILE A 159 13.66 7.00 -8.31
C ILE A 159 13.74 5.59 -7.78
N GLY A 160 13.82 5.45 -6.46
CA GLY A 160 13.78 4.16 -5.77
C GLY A 160 12.34 3.70 -5.55
N ALA A 161 11.93 2.67 -6.28
CA ALA A 161 10.65 1.94 -6.14
C ALA A 161 10.90 0.45 -5.85
N ASP A 162 12.05 0.13 -5.26
CA ASP A 162 12.66 -1.19 -5.08
C ASP A 162 12.27 -1.86 -3.74
N GLY A 163 11.17 -1.41 -3.15
CA GLY A 163 10.50 -2.07 -2.05
C GLY A 163 11.16 -1.91 -0.68
N TYR A 164 10.71 -2.73 0.27
CA TYR A 164 11.06 -2.64 1.69
C TYR A 164 12.57 -2.63 1.98
N ASN A 165 13.33 -3.49 1.28
CA ASN A 165 14.79 -3.58 1.43
C ASN A 165 15.55 -2.70 0.44
N SER A 166 14.99 -1.53 0.11
CA SER A 166 15.49 -0.63 -0.91
C SER A 166 17.01 -0.47 -0.91
N TRP A 167 17.61 -0.90 -2.02
CA TRP A 167 19.02 -0.69 -2.31
C TRP A 167 19.30 0.79 -2.60
N VAL A 168 18.39 1.49 -3.30
CA VAL A 168 18.51 2.93 -3.59
C VAL A 168 18.59 3.74 -2.31
N ARG A 169 17.68 3.46 -1.34
CA ARG A 169 17.72 4.13 -0.02
C ARG A 169 19.08 3.95 0.65
N ASN A 170 19.60 2.73 0.65
CA ASN A 170 20.88 2.43 1.30
C ASN A 170 22.05 3.11 0.60
N GLN A 171 22.09 3.15 -0.74
CA GLN A 171 23.13 3.86 -1.51
C GLN A 171 23.08 5.37 -1.32
N SER A 172 21.91 5.93 -1.04
CA SER A 172 21.68 7.36 -0.89
C SER A 172 21.88 7.86 0.55
N SER A 173 22.31 7.00 1.46
CA SER A 173 22.47 7.31 2.90
C SER A 173 21.23 7.93 3.54
N ILE A 174 20.04 7.56 3.07
CA ILE A 174 18.77 8.00 3.65
C ILE A 174 18.49 7.17 4.88
N HIS A 175 18.49 7.82 6.05
CA HIS A 175 18.20 7.17 7.32
C HIS A 175 16.69 6.96 7.50
N PHE A 176 16.34 5.92 8.24
CA PHE A 176 14.96 5.59 8.58
C PHE A 176 14.82 5.23 10.06
N LYS A 177 13.62 5.43 10.58
CA LYS A 177 13.19 4.90 11.86
C LYS A 177 12.35 3.66 11.59
N SER A 178 12.66 2.57 12.28
CA SER A 178 11.88 1.33 12.22
C SER A 178 11.23 1.06 13.57
N LYS A 179 10.04 0.48 13.52
CA LYS A 179 9.34 -0.07 14.67
C LYS A 179 8.87 -1.47 14.27
N ASP A 180 9.34 -2.47 14.99
CA ASP A 180 8.77 -3.80 14.93
C ASP A 180 7.50 -3.82 15.78
N PHE A 181 6.39 -4.32 15.22
CA PHE A 181 5.14 -4.44 15.98
C PHE A 181 5.08 -5.73 16.80
N ASP A 182 6.06 -6.62 16.60
CA ASP A 182 6.03 -7.98 17.15
C ASP A 182 4.75 -8.74 16.76
N GLN A 183 4.33 -8.51 15.52
CA GLN A 183 3.11 -9.05 14.93
C GLN A 183 3.37 -9.63 13.54
N THR A 184 2.56 -10.62 13.17
CA THR A 184 2.53 -11.21 11.83
C THR A 184 1.10 -11.22 11.28
N ALA A 185 0.92 -10.81 10.03
CA ALA A 185 -0.34 -10.94 9.33
C ALA A 185 -0.44 -12.33 8.68
N ILE A 186 -1.57 -13.00 8.90
CA ILE A 186 -1.99 -14.20 8.19
C ILE A 186 -2.99 -13.78 7.13
N VAL A 187 -2.66 -14.03 5.85
CA VAL A 187 -3.50 -13.65 4.71
C VAL A 187 -4.02 -14.91 4.03
N PHE A 188 -5.31 -14.96 3.80
CA PHE A 188 -6.03 -16.08 3.17
C PHE A 188 -7.41 -15.64 2.72
N ASN A 189 -8.07 -16.44 1.88
CA ASN A 189 -9.42 -16.16 1.40
C ASN A 189 -10.40 -17.21 1.91
N ILE A 190 -11.62 -16.78 2.17
CA ILE A 190 -12.71 -17.63 2.68
C ILE A 190 -13.97 -17.48 1.84
N LYS A 191 -14.80 -18.52 1.85
CA LYS A 191 -16.19 -18.49 1.41
C LYS A 191 -17.11 -18.59 2.60
N THR A 192 -18.26 -17.91 2.54
CA THR A 192 -19.24 -17.83 3.63
C THR A 192 -20.62 -18.21 3.14
N SER A 193 -21.47 -18.75 4.03
CA SER A 193 -22.85 -19.11 3.66
C SER A 193 -23.77 -17.89 3.54
N LYS A 194 -23.42 -16.75 4.15
CA LYS A 194 -24.16 -15.49 4.07
C LYS A 194 -23.39 -14.47 3.21
N ALA A 195 -24.12 -13.67 2.43
CA ALA A 195 -23.55 -12.63 1.58
C ALA A 195 -23.04 -11.43 2.39
N HIS A 196 -21.95 -10.79 1.91
CA HIS A 196 -21.31 -9.66 2.58
C HIS A 196 -22.00 -8.30 2.38
N GLN A 197 -22.92 -8.16 1.40
CA GLN A 197 -23.66 -6.92 1.11
C GLN A 197 -22.76 -5.69 0.90
N ASP A 198 -21.62 -5.85 0.22
CA ASP A 198 -20.59 -4.81 -0.03
C ASP A 198 -20.02 -4.16 1.22
N CYS A 199 -19.97 -4.93 2.31
CA CYS A 199 -19.45 -4.48 3.60
C CYS A 199 -18.06 -5.04 3.86
N ALA A 200 -17.12 -4.18 4.25
CA ALA A 200 -15.86 -4.56 4.86
C ALA A 200 -15.99 -4.53 6.38
N TYR A 201 -15.25 -5.39 7.05
CA TYR A 201 -15.27 -5.50 8.50
C TYR A 201 -13.87 -5.40 9.06
N GLN A 202 -13.72 -4.71 10.20
CA GLN A 202 -12.47 -4.66 10.95
C GLN A 202 -12.77 -4.85 12.42
N LYS A 203 -12.26 -5.95 12.98
CA LYS A 203 -12.38 -6.26 14.41
C LYS A 203 -11.05 -6.07 15.10
N PHE A 204 -11.03 -5.22 16.12
CA PHE A 204 -9.90 -5.12 17.03
C PHE A 204 -10.06 -6.13 18.15
N MET A 205 -9.14 -7.10 18.18
CA MET A 205 -9.10 -8.18 19.16
C MET A 205 -8.04 -7.91 20.22
N TYR A 206 -8.04 -8.68 21.30
CA TYR A 206 -7.07 -8.59 22.39
C TYR A 206 -5.61 -8.79 21.92
N HIS A 207 -5.40 -9.69 20.94
CA HIS A 207 -4.08 -10.11 20.46
C HIS A 207 -3.91 -9.84 18.97
N GLY A 208 -4.63 -8.87 18.43
CA GLY A 208 -4.48 -8.55 17.03
C GLY A 208 -5.66 -7.85 16.38
N ILE A 209 -5.70 -7.93 15.06
CA ILE A 209 -6.72 -7.27 14.25
C ILE A 209 -7.17 -8.24 13.16
N LEU A 210 -8.48 -8.42 13.04
CA LEU A 210 -9.10 -9.19 11.97
C LEU A 210 -9.78 -8.24 10.99
N ALA A 211 -9.31 -8.21 9.74
CA ALA A 211 -9.92 -7.46 8.66
C ALA A 211 -10.51 -8.43 7.63
N LEU A 212 -11.72 -8.14 7.16
CA LEU A 212 -12.43 -8.89 6.14
C LEU A 212 -12.78 -7.94 5.00
N LEU A 213 -12.24 -8.21 3.84
CA LEU A 213 -12.45 -7.44 2.62
C LEU A 213 -13.40 -8.21 1.69
N PRO A 214 -14.56 -7.64 1.30
CA PRO A 214 -15.52 -8.32 0.45
C PRO A 214 -14.94 -8.56 -0.94
N LEU A 215 -15.08 -9.80 -1.43
CA LEU A 215 -14.73 -10.21 -2.79
C LEU A 215 -16.02 -10.44 -3.59
N HIS A 216 -16.22 -11.66 -4.13
CA HIS A 216 -17.51 -12.01 -4.71
C HIS A 216 -18.53 -12.22 -3.60
N THR A 217 -19.80 -12.14 -3.92
CA THR A 217 -20.96 -12.07 -3.01
C THR A 217 -20.87 -12.86 -1.69
N HIS A 218 -20.19 -14.01 -1.70
CA HIS A 218 -20.02 -14.90 -0.56
C HIS A 218 -18.55 -15.12 -0.18
N GLU A 219 -17.64 -14.28 -0.63
CA GLU A 219 -16.21 -14.47 -0.47
C GLU A 219 -15.57 -13.27 0.21
N PHE A 220 -14.53 -13.54 1.02
CA PHE A 220 -13.74 -12.50 1.67
C PHE A 220 -12.25 -12.79 1.54
N SER A 221 -11.46 -11.75 1.38
CA SER A 221 -10.05 -11.78 1.71
C SER A 221 -9.86 -11.39 3.16
N ILE A 222 -9.12 -12.22 3.89
CA ILE A 222 -8.88 -12.06 5.32
C ILE A 222 -7.44 -11.60 5.54
N VAL A 223 -7.28 -10.60 6.40
CA VAL A 223 -6.01 -10.21 6.98
C VAL A 223 -6.13 -10.31 8.49
N LEU A 224 -5.57 -11.36 9.07
CA LEU A 224 -5.54 -11.60 10.51
C LEU A 224 -4.14 -11.26 11.04
N SER A 225 -3.99 -10.07 11.63
CA SER A 225 -2.75 -9.67 12.31
C SER A 225 -2.75 -10.19 13.74
N LEU A 226 -1.72 -10.92 14.15
CA LEU A 226 -1.59 -11.49 15.49
C LEU A 226 -0.25 -11.14 16.11
N ASP A 227 -0.25 -10.98 17.43
CA ASP A 227 0.99 -10.92 18.22
C ASP A 227 1.79 -12.21 18.02
N ASN A 228 3.11 -12.11 17.88
CA ASN A 228 3.96 -13.27 17.58
C ASN A 228 3.91 -14.36 18.67
N GLU A 229 3.55 -14.00 19.90
CA GLU A 229 3.30 -14.97 20.99
C GLU A 229 2.16 -15.95 20.64
N MET A 230 1.12 -15.47 19.94
CA MET A 230 -0.03 -16.28 19.52
C MET A 230 0.20 -16.99 18.18
N LEU A 231 1.12 -16.50 17.36
CA LEU A 231 1.32 -16.95 16.00
C LEU A 231 1.67 -18.44 15.91
N GLU A 232 2.52 -18.95 16.79
CA GLU A 232 2.94 -20.37 16.76
C GLU A 232 1.77 -21.31 17.08
N GLU A 233 0.86 -20.90 17.98
CA GLU A 233 -0.39 -21.65 18.23
C GLU A 233 -1.24 -21.71 16.94
N TYR A 234 -1.45 -20.57 16.30
CA TYR A 234 -2.27 -20.48 15.07
C TYR A 234 -1.68 -21.21 13.86
N LYS A 235 -0.35 -21.24 13.72
CA LYS A 235 0.34 -22.00 12.67
C LYS A 235 0.11 -23.51 12.78
N ASN A 236 0.07 -24.03 14.01
CA ASN A 236 -0.08 -25.45 14.29
C ASN A 236 -1.53 -25.94 14.29
N LEU A 237 -2.53 -25.04 14.13
CA LEU A 237 -3.91 -25.42 14.03
C LEU A 237 -4.20 -26.14 12.71
N THR A 238 -4.99 -27.21 12.80
CA THR A 238 -5.64 -27.79 11.62
C THR A 238 -6.64 -26.78 11.04
N ASP A 239 -6.95 -26.89 9.75
CA ASP A 239 -7.91 -25.98 9.09
C ASP A 239 -9.27 -25.99 9.77
N ALA A 240 -9.75 -27.15 10.20
CA ALA A 240 -11.03 -27.29 10.91
C ALA A 240 -11.04 -26.50 12.25
N LYS A 241 -9.96 -26.56 13.05
CA LYS A 241 -9.84 -25.79 14.30
C LYS A 241 -9.70 -24.30 14.04
N PHE A 242 -8.95 -23.93 12.99
CA PHE A 242 -8.77 -22.55 12.60
C PHE A 242 -10.11 -21.91 12.16
N ILE A 243 -10.91 -22.63 11.36
CA ILE A 243 -12.27 -22.21 10.96
C ILE A 243 -13.16 -22.01 12.18
N GLN A 244 -13.17 -22.95 13.14
CA GLN A 244 -13.95 -22.82 14.38
C GLN A 244 -13.60 -21.54 15.17
N ILE A 245 -12.32 -21.19 15.23
CA ILE A 245 -11.89 -19.94 15.87
C ILE A 245 -12.40 -18.74 15.07
N LEU A 246 -12.26 -18.75 13.75
CA LEU A 246 -12.77 -17.68 12.88
C LEU A 246 -14.28 -17.49 13.03
N GLU A 247 -15.07 -18.56 13.02
CA GLU A 247 -16.51 -18.53 13.21
C GLU A 247 -16.88 -17.93 14.56
N LYS A 248 -16.13 -18.27 15.62
CA LYS A 248 -16.32 -17.68 16.94
C LYS A 248 -15.99 -16.19 16.96
N GLU A 249 -14.88 -15.78 16.30
CA GLU A 249 -14.44 -14.37 16.25
C GLU A 249 -15.36 -13.50 15.38
N THR A 250 -15.95 -14.08 14.33
CA THR A 250 -16.87 -13.37 13.42
C THR A 250 -18.33 -13.46 13.86
N GLY A 251 -18.66 -14.37 14.77
CA GLY A 251 -20.01 -14.64 15.22
C GLY A 251 -20.88 -15.19 14.09
N GLU A 252 -22.20 -15.09 14.24
CA GLU A 252 -23.17 -15.60 13.25
C GLU A 252 -23.31 -14.71 11.98
N ILE A 253 -22.52 -13.62 11.88
CA ILE A 253 -22.66 -12.64 10.79
C ILE A 253 -22.46 -13.29 9.42
N PHE A 254 -21.49 -14.20 9.31
CA PHE A 254 -21.10 -14.80 8.01
C PHE A 254 -21.63 -16.23 7.81
N GLY A 255 -22.19 -16.87 8.86
CA GLY A 255 -22.63 -18.25 8.83
C GLY A 255 -21.44 -19.22 8.77
N GLU A 256 -21.59 -20.33 8.04
CA GLU A 256 -20.52 -21.32 7.85
C GLU A 256 -19.39 -20.76 7.02
N ILE A 257 -18.13 -21.09 7.38
CA ILE A 257 -16.91 -20.62 6.74
C ILE A 257 -16.16 -21.80 6.11
N GLU A 258 -15.66 -21.59 4.88
CA GLU A 258 -14.80 -22.51 4.15
C GLU A 258 -13.51 -21.78 3.73
N LEU A 259 -12.33 -22.41 3.93
CA LEU A 259 -11.04 -21.88 3.43
C LEU A 259 -10.93 -22.11 1.92
N MET A 260 -10.61 -21.04 1.18
CA MET A 260 -10.40 -21.11 -0.28
C MET A 260 -8.91 -21.19 -0.66
N THR A 261 -8.03 -20.63 0.16
CA THR A 261 -6.59 -20.58 -0.11
C THR A 261 -5.77 -20.99 1.10
N ASN A 262 -4.51 -21.34 0.85
CA ASN A 262 -3.54 -21.56 1.91
C ASN A 262 -3.28 -20.27 2.69
N ARG A 263 -2.95 -20.41 3.99
CA ARG A 263 -2.57 -19.31 4.87
C ARG A 263 -1.15 -18.84 4.56
N GLN A 264 -0.97 -17.57 4.20
CA GLN A 264 0.34 -16.96 3.99
C GLN A 264 0.67 -16.01 5.13
N TYR A 265 1.96 -15.89 5.49
CA TYR A 265 2.42 -15.20 6.69
C TYR A 265 3.35 -14.04 6.31
N PHE A 266 3.07 -12.85 6.82
CA PHE A 266 3.80 -11.61 6.53
C PHE A 266 4.15 -10.89 7.83
N PRO A 267 5.45 -10.82 8.24
CA PRO A 267 5.87 -10.04 9.41
C PRO A 267 5.49 -8.56 9.26
N LEU A 268 4.99 -7.96 10.34
CA LEU A 268 4.52 -6.58 10.35
C LEU A 268 5.55 -5.65 10.95
N ASN A 269 6.08 -4.77 10.12
CA ASN A 269 7.06 -3.76 10.52
C ASN A 269 6.63 -2.39 10.00
N MET A 270 6.98 -1.36 10.74
CA MET A 270 6.91 0.02 10.24
C MET A 270 8.32 0.53 9.94
N LYS A 271 8.43 1.21 8.81
CA LYS A 271 9.67 1.90 8.43
C LYS A 271 9.32 3.26 7.85
N ILE A 272 9.83 4.32 8.44
CA ILE A 272 9.61 5.68 7.98
C ILE A 272 10.96 6.35 7.78
N ASN A 273 11.22 6.78 6.57
CA ASN A 273 12.45 7.49 6.25
C ASN A 273 12.44 8.92 6.82
N GLU A 274 13.58 9.38 7.30
CA GLU A 274 13.76 10.76 7.78
C GLU A 274 13.64 11.77 6.65
N SER A 275 14.01 11.36 5.44
CA SER A 275 13.80 12.08 4.18
C SER A 275 13.37 11.11 3.09
N LEU A 276 12.54 11.55 2.14
CA LEU A 276 12.18 10.78 0.95
C LEU A 276 13.09 11.09 -0.23
N ILE A 277 14.04 11.98 -0.03
CA ILE A 277 14.96 12.48 -1.06
C ILE A 277 16.38 12.55 -0.55
N SER A 278 17.32 12.44 -1.48
CA SER A 278 18.72 12.83 -1.36
C SER A 278 19.11 13.65 -2.59
N ASP A 279 20.40 13.92 -2.80
CA ASP A 279 20.83 14.61 -4.01
C ASP A 279 20.55 13.73 -5.24
N ARG A 280 19.65 14.23 -6.13
CA ARG A 280 19.19 13.53 -7.35
C ARG A 280 18.58 12.15 -7.12
N VAL A 281 18.04 11.91 -5.91
CA VAL A 281 17.35 10.68 -5.55
C VAL A 281 15.98 11.02 -4.96
N LEU A 282 14.97 10.24 -5.34
CA LEU A 282 13.61 10.29 -4.82
C LEU A 282 13.16 8.86 -4.51
N LEU A 283 12.48 8.64 -3.39
CA LEU A 283 11.93 7.35 -3.00
C LEU A 283 10.40 7.39 -3.06
N VAL A 284 9.80 6.27 -3.51
CA VAL A 284 8.35 6.05 -3.59
C VAL A 284 7.97 4.67 -3.04
N GLY A 285 6.74 4.52 -2.57
CA GLY A 285 6.22 3.25 -2.07
C GLY A 285 6.98 2.71 -0.87
N ASP A 286 7.13 1.39 -0.78
CA ASP A 286 7.78 0.72 0.36
C ASP A 286 9.27 1.09 0.51
N ALA A 287 9.92 1.58 -0.54
CA ALA A 287 11.26 2.14 -0.45
C ALA A 287 11.29 3.45 0.36
N ALA A 288 10.21 4.24 0.28
CA ALA A 288 10.04 5.50 0.99
C ALA A 288 9.49 5.31 2.41
N HIS A 289 8.50 4.44 2.57
CA HIS A 289 7.78 4.24 3.83
C HIS A 289 7.05 2.90 3.84
N GLN A 290 6.98 2.29 5.01
CA GLN A 290 6.11 1.16 5.29
C GLN A 290 5.30 1.48 6.55
N VAL A 291 3.99 1.41 6.45
CA VAL A 291 3.06 1.67 7.56
C VAL A 291 2.39 0.37 8.00
N HIS A 292 1.81 0.35 9.19
CA HIS A 292 1.01 -0.79 9.63
C HIS A 292 -0.12 -1.04 8.62
N PRO A 293 -0.38 -2.29 8.20
CA PRO A 293 -1.36 -2.62 7.14
C PRO A 293 -2.82 -2.48 7.59
N LEU A 294 -3.11 -1.58 8.53
CA LEU A 294 -4.48 -1.24 8.90
C LEU A 294 -5.24 -0.83 7.62
N ALA A 295 -6.28 -1.59 7.30
CA ALA A 295 -7.14 -1.40 6.14
C ALA A 295 -6.44 -1.45 4.75
N GLY A 296 -5.32 -2.18 4.61
CA GLY A 296 -4.67 -2.38 3.30
C GLY A 296 -4.12 -1.11 2.65
N GLN A 297 -3.74 -0.09 3.43
CA GLN A 297 -3.38 1.24 2.91
C GLN A 297 -1.96 1.37 2.36
N GLY A 298 -1.09 0.36 2.49
CA GLY A 298 0.31 0.45 2.04
C GLY A 298 0.45 0.81 0.57
N LEU A 299 -0.25 0.08 -0.31
CA LEU A 299 -0.22 0.35 -1.75
C LEU A 299 -0.82 1.72 -2.09
N ASN A 300 -1.95 2.10 -1.48
CA ASN A 300 -2.55 3.43 -1.70
C ASN A 300 -1.56 4.55 -1.35
N LEU A 301 -0.85 4.42 -0.24
CA LEU A 301 0.14 5.41 0.16
C LEU A 301 1.29 5.51 -0.86
N GLY A 302 1.76 4.38 -1.39
CA GLY A 302 2.77 4.34 -2.46
C GLY A 302 2.26 4.92 -3.78
N LEU A 303 1.01 4.66 -4.16
CA LEU A 303 0.42 5.27 -5.36
C LEU A 303 0.15 6.77 -5.16
N ARG A 304 -0.14 7.23 -3.95
CA ARG A 304 -0.22 8.67 -3.63
C ARG A 304 1.14 9.38 -3.75
N ASP A 305 2.26 8.68 -3.57
CA ASP A 305 3.59 9.24 -3.88
C ASP A 305 3.71 9.53 -5.38
N VAL A 306 3.22 8.61 -6.20
CA VAL A 306 3.24 8.76 -7.66
C VAL A 306 2.26 9.84 -8.12
N ILE A 307 1.08 9.93 -7.50
CA ILE A 307 0.09 11.00 -7.77
C ILE A 307 0.70 12.37 -7.47
N GLU A 308 1.37 12.53 -6.33
CA GLU A 308 2.05 13.78 -5.98
C GLU A 308 3.15 14.14 -6.99
N LEU A 309 3.95 13.15 -7.42
CA LEU A 309 4.97 13.34 -8.46
C LEU A 309 4.32 13.81 -9.77
N ASP A 310 3.26 13.17 -10.20
CA ASP A 310 2.48 13.51 -11.39
C ASP A 310 1.91 14.95 -11.32
N GLU A 311 1.32 15.34 -10.20
CA GLU A 311 0.79 16.69 -9.97
C GLU A 311 1.89 17.75 -9.98
N LEU A 312 3.04 17.47 -9.40
CA LEU A 312 4.16 18.37 -9.41
C LEU A 312 4.72 18.58 -10.81
N LEU A 313 4.84 17.53 -11.61
CA LEU A 313 5.28 17.61 -13.01
C LEU A 313 4.25 18.35 -13.86
N SER A 314 2.95 18.07 -13.68
CA SER A 314 1.85 18.75 -14.36
C SER A 314 1.81 20.24 -14.07
N SER A 315 2.05 20.65 -12.83
CA SER A 315 1.93 22.04 -12.40
C SER A 315 3.06 22.96 -12.84
N ASN A 316 4.20 22.42 -13.29
CA ASN A 316 5.35 23.25 -13.61
C ASN A 316 6.31 22.62 -14.63
N LYS A 317 6.14 23.01 -15.91
CA LYS A 317 6.98 22.56 -17.03
C LYS A 317 8.48 22.83 -16.86
N LYS A 318 8.89 23.74 -15.98
CA LYS A 318 10.31 24.00 -15.70
C LYS A 318 11.04 22.77 -15.14
N TYR A 319 10.32 21.88 -14.48
CA TYR A 319 10.93 20.66 -13.93
C TYR A 319 11.23 19.60 -14.99
N HIS A 320 10.59 19.68 -16.17
CA HIS A 320 10.82 18.70 -17.23
C HIS A 320 12.26 18.76 -17.80
N HIS A 321 12.95 19.90 -17.70
CA HIS A 321 14.34 20.02 -18.15
C HIS A 321 15.34 19.37 -17.18
N ASP A 322 15.06 19.41 -15.88
CA ASP A 322 15.86 18.73 -14.87
C ASP A 322 15.00 18.37 -13.65
N VAL A 323 14.47 17.17 -13.65
CA VAL A 323 13.64 16.60 -12.56
C VAL A 323 14.46 16.25 -11.32
N GLY A 324 15.79 16.29 -11.39
CA GLY A 324 16.70 16.10 -10.25
C GLY A 324 16.96 17.37 -9.44
N LEU A 325 16.38 18.52 -9.81
CA LEU A 325 16.58 19.78 -9.12
C LEU A 325 16.14 19.73 -7.64
N LYS A 326 17.01 20.18 -6.76
CA LYS A 326 16.81 20.17 -5.30
C LYS A 326 15.49 20.87 -4.86
N PHE A 327 15.09 21.91 -5.58
CA PHE A 327 13.84 22.63 -5.28
C PHE A 327 12.60 21.75 -5.55
N PHE A 328 12.58 21.02 -6.67
CA PHE A 328 11.53 20.08 -7.01
C PHE A 328 11.45 18.96 -5.97
N LEU A 329 12.58 18.31 -5.69
CA LEU A 329 12.67 17.24 -4.71
C LEU A 329 12.23 17.68 -3.31
N LYS A 330 12.63 18.87 -2.84
CA LYS A 330 12.19 19.40 -1.55
C LYS A 330 10.70 19.64 -1.48
N LYS A 331 10.06 20.08 -2.58
CA LYS A 331 8.61 20.28 -2.63
C LYS A 331 7.88 18.95 -2.49
N TYR A 332 8.29 17.94 -3.24
CA TYR A 332 7.79 16.56 -3.11
C TYR A 332 7.93 16.05 -1.68
N ASN A 333 9.15 16.09 -1.12
CA ASN A 333 9.42 15.59 0.23
C ASN A 333 8.52 16.24 1.28
N ARG A 334 8.34 17.56 1.22
CA ARG A 334 7.49 18.29 2.16
C ARG A 334 6.04 17.84 2.11
N ASN A 335 5.47 17.71 0.90
CA ASN A 335 4.07 17.38 0.71
C ASN A 335 3.82 15.93 1.15
N ARG A 336 4.66 14.99 0.70
CA ARG A 336 4.50 13.57 1.05
C ARG A 336 4.78 13.27 2.51
N LYS A 337 5.80 13.91 3.10
CA LYS A 337 6.15 13.65 4.50
C LYS A 337 5.02 14.00 5.46
N THR A 338 4.29 15.09 5.21
CA THR A 338 3.13 15.45 6.03
C THR A 338 2.03 14.39 5.98
N ASP A 339 1.74 13.86 4.80
CA ASP A 339 0.74 12.83 4.59
C ASP A 339 1.14 11.50 5.27
N ILE A 340 2.37 11.03 5.01
CA ILE A 340 2.92 9.80 5.58
C ILE A 340 2.92 9.85 7.11
N LEU A 341 3.42 10.94 7.70
CA LEU A 341 3.47 11.08 9.16
C LEU A 341 2.07 11.13 9.78
N SER A 342 1.12 11.81 9.12
CA SER A 342 -0.27 11.87 9.59
C SER A 342 -0.92 10.49 9.61
N LEU A 343 -0.76 9.72 8.54
CA LEU A 343 -1.30 8.37 8.45
C LEU A 343 -0.62 7.42 9.44
N SER A 344 0.72 7.45 9.50
CA SER A 344 1.49 6.60 10.40
C SER A 344 1.15 6.86 11.87
N TYR A 345 1.01 8.13 12.25
CA TYR A 345 0.60 8.49 13.61
C TYR A 345 -0.82 8.00 13.91
N LEU A 346 -1.76 8.18 12.98
CA LEU A 346 -3.13 7.73 13.15
C LEU A 346 -3.22 6.21 13.31
N THR A 347 -2.58 5.46 12.43
CA THR A 347 -2.59 3.98 12.47
C THR A 347 -1.91 3.43 13.72
N ASP A 348 -0.76 4.00 14.12
CA ASP A 348 -0.05 3.60 15.34
C ASP A 348 -0.87 3.89 16.61
N LYS A 349 -1.52 5.07 16.68
CA LYS A 349 -2.39 5.43 17.80
C LYS A 349 -3.65 4.58 17.87
N LEU A 350 -4.31 4.34 16.74
CA LEU A 350 -5.47 3.46 16.71
C LEU A 350 -5.09 2.04 17.17
N SER A 351 -4.03 1.46 16.59
CA SER A 351 -3.55 0.15 17.03
C SER A 351 -3.29 0.12 18.54
N SER A 352 -2.50 1.06 19.06
CA SER A 352 -2.14 1.10 20.49
C SER A 352 -3.33 1.34 21.43
N LEU A 353 -4.32 2.11 20.99
CA LEU A 353 -5.55 2.34 21.79
C LEU A 353 -6.39 1.06 21.87
N PHE A 354 -6.63 0.40 20.74
CA PHE A 354 -7.50 -0.77 20.71
C PHE A 354 -6.85 -2.03 21.32
N THR A 355 -5.52 -2.15 21.29
CA THR A 355 -4.77 -3.25 21.92
C THR A 355 -4.42 -2.99 23.40
N SER A 356 -4.73 -1.81 23.95
CA SER A 356 -4.47 -1.47 25.35
C SER A 356 -5.24 -2.39 26.31
N LYS A 357 -4.58 -2.87 27.35
CA LYS A 357 -5.19 -3.69 28.43
C LYS A 357 -5.74 -2.84 29.59
N ASN A 358 -5.96 -1.53 29.39
CA ASN A 358 -6.35 -0.61 30.45
C ASN A 358 -7.84 -0.24 30.35
N ASN A 359 -8.64 -0.57 31.38
CA ASN A 359 -10.07 -0.31 31.45
C ASN A 359 -10.44 1.19 31.25
N ILE A 360 -9.57 2.13 31.66
CA ILE A 360 -9.79 3.56 31.43
C ILE A 360 -9.71 3.88 29.94
N VAL A 361 -8.76 3.27 29.23
CA VAL A 361 -8.61 3.42 27.78
C VAL A 361 -9.84 2.84 27.07
N ASP A 362 -10.36 1.73 27.54
CA ASP A 362 -11.59 1.10 26.99
C ASP A 362 -12.79 2.02 27.12
N PHE A 363 -12.97 2.63 28.30
CA PHE A 363 -14.03 3.62 28.50
C PHE A 363 -13.89 4.83 27.55
N VAL A 364 -12.68 5.35 27.38
CA VAL A 364 -12.40 6.46 26.47
C VAL A 364 -12.68 6.10 25.00
N ILE A 365 -12.30 4.87 24.58
CA ILE A 365 -12.56 4.38 23.23
C ILE A 365 -14.06 4.29 22.98
N ASN A 366 -14.80 3.63 23.87
CA ASN A 366 -16.26 3.44 23.75
C ASN A 366 -17.01 4.78 23.73
N PHE A 367 -16.62 5.71 24.61
CA PHE A 367 -17.18 7.05 24.61
C PHE A 367 -16.83 7.79 23.32
N GLY A 368 -15.59 7.67 22.83
CA GLY A 368 -15.12 8.26 21.58
C GLY A 368 -15.85 7.72 20.36
N LEU A 369 -15.98 6.39 20.23
CA LEU A 369 -16.69 5.73 19.12
C LEU A 369 -18.16 6.14 19.09
N ASN A 370 -18.84 6.15 20.24
CA ASN A 370 -20.23 6.59 20.34
C ASN A 370 -20.38 8.08 19.95
N LYS A 371 -19.47 8.95 20.37
CA LYS A 371 -19.45 10.37 19.98
C LYS A 371 -19.22 10.56 18.48
N ILE A 372 -18.31 9.79 17.89
CA ILE A 372 -18.04 9.81 16.44
C ILE A 372 -19.28 9.35 15.69
N ASN A 373 -19.91 8.25 16.12
CA ASN A 373 -21.13 7.73 15.50
C ASN A 373 -22.29 8.74 15.51
N GLN A 374 -22.42 9.50 16.59
CA GLN A 374 -23.46 10.52 16.74
C GLN A 374 -23.15 11.84 16.02
N ASN A 375 -21.87 12.08 15.63
CA ASN A 375 -21.45 13.34 15.01
C ASN A 375 -21.08 13.14 13.54
N GLN A 376 -22.06 13.40 12.67
CA GLN A 376 -21.89 13.27 11.22
C GLN A 376 -20.74 14.11 10.65
N LEU A 377 -20.41 15.28 11.24
CA LEU A 377 -19.30 16.12 10.75
C LEU A 377 -17.95 15.47 11.00
N ILE A 378 -17.73 14.91 12.20
CA ILE A 378 -16.49 14.20 12.53
C ILE A 378 -16.37 12.97 11.65
N LYS A 379 -17.45 12.20 11.49
CA LYS A 379 -17.52 11.02 10.64
C LYS A 379 -17.13 11.33 9.20
N LYS A 380 -17.71 12.41 8.62
CA LYS A 380 -17.36 12.89 7.26
C LYS A 380 -15.89 13.26 7.11
N ILE A 381 -15.31 13.92 8.12
CA ILE A 381 -13.87 14.29 8.09
C ILE A 381 -13.00 13.05 8.11
N LEU A 382 -13.31 12.06 8.96
CA LEU A 382 -12.56 10.80 9.05
C LEU A 382 -12.63 10.00 7.74
N ILE A 383 -13.84 9.83 7.18
CA ILE A 383 -14.03 9.16 5.90
C ILE A 383 -13.22 9.87 4.82
N LYS A 384 -13.38 11.18 4.65
CA LYS A 384 -12.64 11.95 3.62
C LYS A 384 -11.13 11.80 3.73
N LYS A 385 -10.57 11.74 4.94
CA LYS A 385 -9.13 11.51 5.14
C LYS A 385 -8.69 10.09 4.80
N ALA A 386 -9.58 9.11 4.94
CA ALA A 386 -9.26 7.71 4.67
C ALA A 386 -9.35 7.36 3.18
N ILE A 387 -10.21 8.05 2.41
CA ILE A 387 -10.51 7.74 0.99
C ILE A 387 -9.80 8.65 -0.03
N LEU A 388 -9.23 9.75 0.40
CA LEU A 388 -8.35 10.62 -0.41
C LEU A 388 -6.92 10.09 -0.36
#